data_8fe830f5389c4530d9df3caa17579c08
#
_entry.id   8fe830f5389c4530d9df3caa17579c08
#
_cell.length_a   1.000
_cell.length_b   1.000
_cell.length_c   1.000
_cell.angle_alpha   90.00
_cell.angle_beta   90.00
_cell.angle_gamma   90.00
#
_symmetry.space_group_name_H-M   'P 1'
#
loop_
_entity.id
_entity.type
_entity.pdbx_description
1 polymer ?
#
loop_
_entity_poly.entity_id
_entity_poly.type
_entity_poly.pdbx_seq_one_letter_code
_entity_poly.pdbx_strand_id
1 'polypeptide(L)'
;MDPLLLITNAGAGSAEEETLGVALDVLCAHTSVEVCTTGDPGELDGALHRAGTRPIVVAGGDGSMHAVVSALHRRHDLTGRVLALLPLGTGNDFARTLGIPLDPAEAARSIVVGVERPMDLIVDELGEVVVNNVHAGASTAASRRGARWKHRLAPLRLGILGYPIGAAISALRPPFVRLRIEVDGDVVADMDRHVMMVAIGNGASVGGGTALTPDADPQDGRVDVMVSFATGPLSRIGFVTSLLREKHDERDDVLYLRGTSVTLAGEDFWITADGEISGPETRRTWHLEPAAYTMIVPESPVPRDDC
;
A
#
# COMPACT_ATOMS: atom_id res chain seq x y z
N MET A 1 18.11 6.15 -22.47
CA MET A 1 17.76 5.86 -21.06
C MET A 1 19.03 5.47 -20.32
N ASP A 2 19.22 5.95 -19.10
CA ASP A 2 20.39 5.60 -18.28
C ASP A 2 20.39 4.12 -17.89
N PRO A 3 21.56 3.53 -17.55
CA PRO A 3 21.64 2.17 -17.03
C PRO A 3 20.75 2.00 -15.79
N LEU A 4 20.00 0.90 -15.73
CA LEU A 4 19.06 0.59 -14.64
C LEU A 4 19.65 -0.42 -13.67
N LEU A 5 19.31 -0.30 -12.38
CA LEU A 5 19.42 -1.38 -11.42
C LEU A 5 18.04 -1.98 -11.20
N LEU A 6 17.84 -3.26 -11.48
CA LEU A 6 16.62 -3.97 -11.17
C LEU A 6 16.82 -4.82 -9.91
N ILE A 7 15.96 -4.61 -8.91
CA ILE A 7 15.96 -5.35 -7.64
C ILE A 7 14.78 -6.31 -7.64
N THR A 8 15.06 -7.60 -7.41
CA THR A 8 14.04 -8.64 -7.28
C THR A 8 14.25 -9.44 -5.99
N ASN A 9 13.20 -10.14 -5.53
CA ASN A 9 13.27 -10.94 -4.30
C ASN A 9 13.74 -12.37 -4.61
N ALA A 10 14.66 -12.91 -3.81
CA ALA A 10 15.13 -14.29 -3.92
C ALA A 10 14.04 -15.35 -3.64
N GLY A 11 12.94 -14.96 -3.00
CA GLY A 11 11.77 -15.81 -2.78
C GLY A 11 10.81 -15.90 -3.98
N ALA A 12 11.13 -15.26 -5.12
CA ALA A 12 10.34 -15.34 -6.34
C ALA A 12 10.23 -16.80 -6.83
N GLY A 13 9.01 -17.23 -7.16
CA GLY A 13 8.77 -18.56 -7.72
C GLY A 13 9.08 -18.62 -9.22
N SER A 14 9.11 -19.82 -9.79
CA SER A 14 9.42 -20.02 -11.23
C SER A 14 8.49 -19.25 -12.18
N ALA A 15 7.23 -19.04 -11.81
CA ALA A 15 6.29 -18.22 -12.59
C ALA A 15 6.66 -16.73 -12.58
N GLU A 16 7.17 -16.21 -11.45
CA GLU A 16 7.67 -14.84 -11.35
C GLU A 16 8.97 -14.65 -12.14
N GLU A 17 9.84 -15.66 -12.18
CA GLU A 17 11.07 -15.66 -12.99
C GLU A 17 10.76 -15.60 -14.49
N GLU A 18 9.78 -16.39 -14.98
CA GLU A 18 9.34 -16.36 -16.37
C GLU A 18 8.76 -14.98 -16.73
N THR A 19 7.92 -14.46 -15.85
CA THR A 19 7.30 -13.13 -15.98
C THR A 19 8.35 -12.01 -16.00
N LEU A 20 9.36 -12.10 -15.12
CA LEU A 20 10.49 -11.18 -15.09
C LEU A 20 11.30 -11.25 -16.39
N GLY A 21 11.50 -12.45 -16.95
CA GLY A 21 12.21 -12.63 -18.21
C GLY A 21 11.58 -11.83 -19.36
N VAL A 22 10.25 -11.88 -19.50
CA VAL A 22 9.51 -11.09 -20.50
C VAL A 22 9.75 -9.57 -20.33
N ALA A 23 9.73 -9.07 -19.10
CA ALA A 23 9.98 -7.66 -18.86
C ALA A 23 11.44 -7.26 -19.12
N LEU A 24 12.40 -8.11 -18.76
CA LEU A 24 13.81 -7.90 -19.03
C LEU A 24 14.11 -7.81 -20.52
N ASP A 25 13.49 -8.63 -21.36
CA ASP A 25 13.65 -8.58 -22.82
C ASP A 25 13.28 -7.19 -23.36
N VAL A 26 12.18 -6.59 -22.83
CA VAL A 26 11.77 -5.25 -23.21
C VAL A 26 12.75 -4.18 -22.72
N LEU A 27 13.15 -4.23 -21.43
CA LEU A 27 14.07 -3.24 -20.87
C LEU A 27 15.45 -3.30 -21.53
N CYS A 28 16.02 -4.50 -21.71
CA CYS A 28 17.35 -4.71 -22.30
C CYS A 28 17.42 -4.30 -23.79
N ALA A 29 16.29 -4.25 -24.50
CA ALA A 29 16.24 -3.69 -25.85
C ALA A 29 16.49 -2.16 -25.90
N HIS A 30 16.35 -1.46 -24.75
CA HIS A 30 16.41 0.00 -24.68
C HIS A 30 17.54 0.54 -23.79
N THR A 31 18.01 -0.24 -22.81
CA THR A 31 19.08 0.15 -21.91
C THR A 31 19.79 -1.07 -21.29
N SER A 32 20.95 -0.85 -20.68
CA SER A 32 21.61 -1.88 -19.89
C SER A 32 20.92 -2.03 -18.52
N VAL A 33 20.64 -3.28 -18.11
CA VAL A 33 20.00 -3.61 -16.85
C VAL A 33 20.92 -4.50 -16.03
N GLU A 34 21.30 -4.04 -14.83
CA GLU A 34 21.92 -4.88 -13.82
C GLU A 34 20.83 -5.49 -12.93
N VAL A 35 20.75 -6.80 -12.83
CA VAL A 35 19.77 -7.49 -11.98
C VAL A 35 20.41 -7.86 -10.66
N CYS A 36 19.81 -7.45 -9.55
CA CYS A 36 20.18 -7.80 -8.19
C CYS A 36 19.05 -8.56 -7.51
N THR A 37 19.30 -9.82 -7.17
CA THR A 37 18.38 -10.60 -6.35
C THR A 37 18.74 -10.41 -4.88
N THR A 38 17.75 -10.14 -4.03
CA THR A 38 17.93 -9.85 -2.60
C THR A 38 17.00 -10.75 -1.77
N GLY A 39 17.55 -11.41 -0.74
CA GLY A 39 16.81 -12.30 0.16
C GLY A 39 16.67 -11.76 1.57
N ASP A 40 17.47 -10.76 1.93
CA ASP A 40 17.46 -10.15 3.25
C ASP A 40 17.75 -8.63 3.19
N PRO A 41 17.53 -7.89 4.30
CA PRO A 41 17.77 -6.46 4.34
C PRO A 41 19.22 -6.03 4.06
N GLY A 42 20.22 -6.86 4.43
CA GLY A 42 21.64 -6.54 4.20
C GLY A 42 22.00 -6.63 2.71
N GLU A 43 21.48 -7.62 2.01
CA GLU A 43 21.62 -7.75 0.56
C GLU A 43 20.96 -6.58 -0.18
N LEU A 44 19.77 -6.17 0.29
CA LEU A 44 19.06 -4.99 -0.23
C LEU A 44 19.91 -3.74 -0.04
N ASP A 45 20.45 -3.51 1.16
CA ASP A 45 21.32 -2.35 1.43
C ASP A 45 22.56 -2.35 0.54
N GLY A 46 23.15 -3.53 0.29
CA GLY A 46 24.27 -3.70 -0.64
C GLY A 46 23.88 -3.37 -2.09
N ALA A 47 22.70 -3.79 -2.54
CA ALA A 47 22.18 -3.47 -3.87
C ALA A 47 21.94 -1.96 -4.03
N LEU A 48 21.31 -1.33 -3.04
CA LEU A 48 21.06 0.11 -3.04
C LEU A 48 22.35 0.93 -3.04
N HIS A 49 23.37 0.48 -2.33
CA HIS A 49 24.69 1.13 -2.37
C HIS A 49 25.32 1.05 -3.79
N ARG A 50 25.24 -0.11 -4.44
CA ARG A 50 25.72 -0.29 -5.82
C ARG A 50 24.94 0.51 -6.86
N ALA A 51 23.67 0.81 -6.58
CA ALA A 51 22.84 1.61 -7.48
C ALA A 51 23.50 2.95 -7.81
N GLY A 52 24.20 3.58 -6.86
CA GLY A 52 24.72 4.92 -7.03
C GLY A 52 23.57 5.89 -7.32
N THR A 53 23.62 6.62 -8.42
CA THR A 53 22.55 7.54 -8.88
C THR A 53 21.62 6.93 -9.93
N ARG A 54 21.81 5.67 -10.29
CA ARG A 54 21.01 4.99 -11.31
C ARG A 54 19.55 4.86 -10.87
N PRO A 55 18.60 4.96 -11.80
CA PRO A 55 17.22 4.61 -11.51
C PRO A 55 17.10 3.14 -11.06
N ILE A 56 16.22 2.89 -10.10
CA ILE A 56 16.01 1.58 -9.49
C ILE A 56 14.65 1.05 -9.93
N VAL A 57 14.64 -0.09 -10.59
CA VAL A 57 13.42 -0.83 -10.93
C VAL A 57 13.16 -1.86 -9.84
N VAL A 58 12.05 -1.72 -9.13
CA VAL A 58 11.59 -2.70 -8.14
C VAL A 58 10.73 -3.73 -8.84
N ALA A 59 11.26 -4.94 -9.02
CA ALA A 59 10.52 -6.07 -9.59
C ALA A 59 9.89 -6.89 -8.44
N GLY A 60 8.61 -6.64 -8.18
CA GLY A 60 7.89 -7.26 -7.08
C GLY A 60 6.53 -6.63 -6.84
N GLY A 61 5.91 -6.92 -5.70
CA GLY A 61 4.65 -6.33 -5.25
C GLY A 61 4.84 -5.18 -4.27
N ASP A 62 3.73 -4.81 -3.59
CA ASP A 62 3.68 -3.71 -2.63
C ASP A 62 4.72 -3.84 -1.51
N GLY A 63 4.93 -5.06 -0.99
CA GLY A 63 5.95 -5.33 0.04
C GLY A 63 7.38 -5.10 -0.44
N SER A 64 7.71 -5.39 -1.71
CA SER A 64 9.03 -5.12 -2.28
C SER A 64 9.25 -3.61 -2.45
N MET A 65 8.22 -2.88 -2.88
CA MET A 65 8.27 -1.43 -2.98
C MET A 65 8.45 -0.78 -1.61
N HIS A 66 7.66 -1.20 -0.61
CA HIS A 66 7.82 -0.76 0.78
C HIS A 66 9.24 -1.01 1.30
N ALA A 67 9.80 -2.20 1.09
CA ALA A 67 11.15 -2.54 1.56
C ALA A 67 12.23 -1.63 0.96
N VAL A 68 12.15 -1.34 -0.35
CA VAL A 68 13.11 -0.46 -1.03
C VAL A 68 12.98 0.98 -0.53
N VAL A 69 11.75 1.52 -0.46
CA VAL A 69 11.51 2.90 0.01
C VAL A 69 11.94 3.04 1.48
N SER A 70 11.57 2.09 2.35
CA SER A 70 11.99 2.06 3.76
C SER A 70 13.52 2.03 3.90
N ALA A 71 14.21 1.22 3.12
CA ALA A 71 15.67 1.14 3.18
C ALA A 71 16.32 2.45 2.73
N LEU A 72 15.84 3.08 1.66
CA LEU A 72 16.32 4.37 1.19
C LEU A 72 16.03 5.49 2.18
N HIS A 73 14.82 5.52 2.78
CA HIS A 73 14.44 6.51 3.77
C HIS A 73 15.34 6.44 5.02
N ARG A 74 15.52 5.24 5.61
CA ARG A 74 16.43 5.04 6.76
C ARG A 74 17.87 5.47 6.49
N ARG A 75 18.31 5.39 5.24
CA ARG A 75 19.65 5.81 4.80
C ARG A 75 19.74 7.31 4.50
N HIS A 76 18.65 8.04 4.60
CA HIS A 76 18.54 9.44 4.13
C HIS A 76 18.97 9.60 2.66
N ASP A 77 18.68 8.59 1.84
CA ASP A 77 19.10 8.48 0.43
C ASP A 77 17.89 8.36 -0.52
N LEU A 78 16.69 8.70 -0.04
CA LEU A 78 15.45 8.64 -0.82
C LEU A 78 15.28 9.87 -1.70
N THR A 79 15.61 11.04 -1.18
CA THR A 79 15.47 12.31 -1.91
C THR A 79 16.32 12.31 -3.19
N GLY A 80 15.69 12.63 -4.32
CA GLY A 80 16.33 12.63 -5.62
C GLY A 80 16.54 11.24 -6.24
N ARG A 81 16.04 10.17 -5.60
CA ARG A 81 16.02 8.84 -6.21
C ARG A 81 14.89 8.71 -7.20
N VAL A 82 15.20 8.09 -8.33
CA VAL A 82 14.23 7.71 -9.35
C VAL A 82 13.96 6.22 -9.22
N LEU A 83 12.72 5.88 -8.90
CA LEU A 83 12.25 4.50 -8.77
C LEU A 83 11.30 4.17 -9.91
N ALA A 84 11.16 2.90 -10.23
CA ALA A 84 10.13 2.36 -11.10
C ALA A 84 9.61 1.06 -10.50
N LEU A 85 8.36 0.71 -10.77
CA LEU A 85 7.75 -0.52 -10.29
C LEU A 85 7.40 -1.43 -11.46
N LEU A 86 7.90 -2.66 -11.40
CA LEU A 86 7.50 -3.76 -12.26
C LEU A 86 6.62 -4.70 -11.40
N PRO A 87 5.29 -4.66 -11.55
CA PRO A 87 4.36 -5.30 -10.62
C PRO A 87 4.27 -6.81 -10.84
N LEU A 88 5.03 -7.58 -10.06
CA LEU A 88 5.05 -9.04 -10.08
C LEU A 88 4.32 -9.68 -8.90
N GLY A 89 3.81 -8.89 -7.96
CA GLY A 89 3.08 -9.36 -6.79
C GLY A 89 1.64 -9.77 -7.07
N THR A 90 0.95 -10.25 -6.05
CA THR A 90 -0.47 -10.66 -6.15
C THR A 90 -1.44 -9.48 -6.04
N GLY A 91 -1.16 -8.50 -5.17
CA GLY A 91 -2.03 -7.32 -4.93
C GLY A 91 -1.75 -6.21 -5.93
N ASN A 92 -0.53 -5.72 -5.91
CA ASN A 92 -0.04 -4.62 -6.73
C ASN A 92 -0.92 -3.36 -6.59
N ASP A 93 -1.34 -3.07 -5.36
CA ASP A 93 -2.26 -1.98 -5.06
C ASP A 93 -1.68 -0.61 -5.40
N PHE A 94 -0.38 -0.42 -5.13
CA PHE A 94 0.30 0.83 -5.48
C PHE A 94 0.48 1.01 -6.99
N ALA A 95 0.76 -0.09 -7.73
CA ALA A 95 0.80 -0.05 -9.19
C ALA A 95 -0.56 0.33 -9.79
N ARG A 96 -1.66 -0.19 -9.24
CA ARG A 96 -3.03 0.17 -9.64
C ARG A 96 -3.32 1.65 -9.39
N THR A 97 -2.92 2.18 -8.24
CA THR A 97 -3.06 3.60 -7.91
C THR A 97 -2.35 4.48 -8.94
N LEU A 98 -1.14 4.10 -9.36
CA LEU A 98 -0.33 4.85 -10.33
C LEU A 98 -0.71 4.58 -11.79
N GLY A 99 -1.69 3.71 -12.07
CA GLY A 99 -2.05 3.32 -13.44
C GLY A 99 -0.96 2.57 -14.18
N ILE A 100 -0.07 1.87 -13.45
CA ILE A 100 0.97 1.03 -14.03
C ILE A 100 0.33 -0.27 -14.53
N PRO A 101 0.54 -0.66 -15.79
CA PRO A 101 0.02 -1.91 -16.33
C PRO A 101 0.47 -3.11 -15.51
N LEU A 102 -0.42 -4.09 -15.31
CA LEU A 102 -0.07 -5.32 -14.59
C LEU A 102 0.52 -6.41 -15.53
N ASP A 103 0.38 -6.24 -16.85
CA ASP A 103 1.11 -7.06 -17.82
C ASP A 103 2.60 -6.70 -17.78
N PRO A 104 3.51 -7.68 -17.63
CA PRO A 104 4.93 -7.41 -17.42
C PRO A 104 5.62 -6.72 -18.61
N ALA A 105 5.21 -7.03 -19.84
CA ALA A 105 5.77 -6.39 -21.03
C ALA A 105 5.27 -4.94 -21.16
N GLU A 106 4.02 -4.69 -20.86
CA GLU A 106 3.44 -3.35 -20.87
C GLU A 106 3.99 -2.48 -19.72
N ALA A 107 4.14 -3.05 -18.52
CA ALA A 107 4.80 -2.38 -17.40
C ALA A 107 6.25 -2.00 -17.75
N ALA A 108 7.01 -2.90 -18.35
CA ALA A 108 8.36 -2.61 -18.80
C ALA A 108 8.39 -1.52 -19.89
N ARG A 109 7.45 -1.54 -20.85
CA ARG A 109 7.31 -0.45 -21.83
C ARG A 109 6.99 0.88 -21.17
N SER A 110 6.09 0.88 -20.17
CA SER A 110 5.75 2.11 -19.43
C SER A 110 6.95 2.69 -18.68
N ILE A 111 7.89 1.87 -18.21
CA ILE A 111 9.15 2.34 -17.63
C ILE A 111 10.03 3.01 -18.68
N VAL A 112 10.08 2.48 -19.91
CA VAL A 112 10.92 3.01 -21.00
C VAL A 112 10.43 4.36 -21.50
N VAL A 113 9.11 4.54 -21.64
CA VAL A 113 8.51 5.76 -22.23
C VAL A 113 7.82 6.65 -21.19
N GLY A 114 7.83 6.25 -19.93
CA GLY A 114 7.16 6.95 -18.84
C GLY A 114 7.80 8.29 -18.49
N VAL A 115 7.12 8.99 -17.63
CA VAL A 115 7.54 10.30 -17.11
C VAL A 115 7.87 10.23 -15.64
N GLU A 116 8.85 11.01 -15.23
CA GLU A 116 9.20 11.15 -13.82
C GLU A 116 8.18 12.03 -13.10
N ARG A 117 7.63 11.54 -11.99
CA ARG A 117 6.69 12.26 -11.12
C ARG A 117 7.16 12.19 -9.68
N PRO A 118 7.07 13.31 -8.94
CA PRO A 118 7.31 13.30 -7.51
C PRO A 118 6.23 12.50 -6.79
N MET A 119 6.62 11.76 -5.76
CA MET A 119 5.72 10.95 -4.94
C MET A 119 5.80 11.38 -3.49
N ASP A 120 4.66 11.46 -2.86
CA ASP A 120 4.51 11.72 -1.45
C ASP A 120 4.76 10.43 -0.65
N LEU A 121 5.09 10.56 0.62
CA LEU A 121 5.35 9.46 1.53
C LEU A 121 4.72 9.74 2.87
N ILE A 122 4.00 8.78 3.42
CA ILE A 122 3.52 8.85 4.79
C ILE A 122 4.64 8.34 5.71
N VAL A 123 4.91 9.08 6.79
CA VAL A 123 5.91 8.71 7.80
C VAL A 123 5.27 8.86 9.18
N ASP A 124 5.49 7.91 10.07
CA ASP A 124 5.01 8.02 11.45
C ASP A 124 6.06 8.65 12.39
N GLU A 125 5.66 8.94 13.64
CA GLU A 125 6.56 9.52 14.63
C GLU A 125 7.73 8.62 15.05
N LEU A 126 7.75 7.35 14.63
CA LEU A 126 8.88 6.44 14.86
C LEU A 126 9.82 6.37 13.66
N GLY A 127 9.49 7.06 12.56
CA GLY A 127 10.25 7.03 11.32
C GLY A 127 9.91 5.83 10.41
N GLU A 128 8.85 5.09 10.72
CA GLU A 128 8.35 4.03 9.83
C GLU A 128 7.58 4.65 8.67
N VAL A 129 7.88 4.19 7.47
CA VAL A 129 7.29 4.71 6.24
C VAL A 129 6.08 3.89 5.80
N VAL A 130 5.17 4.54 5.09
CA VAL A 130 4.03 3.90 4.44
C VAL A 130 3.91 4.45 3.02
N VAL A 131 4.03 3.58 2.05
CA VAL A 131 3.99 3.92 0.63
C VAL A 131 2.55 4.05 0.13
N ASN A 132 1.70 3.11 0.53
CA ASN A 132 0.34 3.00 0.01
C ASN A 132 -0.72 3.44 1.03
N ASN A 133 -0.89 2.71 2.15
CA ASN A 133 -1.93 3.06 3.12
C ASN A 133 -1.71 2.47 4.52
N VAL A 134 -2.37 3.14 5.49
CA VAL A 134 -2.55 2.66 6.86
C VAL A 134 -4.02 2.47 7.15
N HIS A 135 -4.38 1.41 7.85
CA HIS A 135 -5.73 1.26 8.38
C HIS A 135 -5.77 0.64 9.76
N ALA A 136 -6.78 1.01 10.55
CA ALA A 136 -7.01 0.54 11.90
C ALA A 136 -8.47 0.10 12.11
N GLY A 137 -8.70 -0.75 13.11
CA GLY A 137 -10.04 -1.21 13.48
C GLY A 137 -10.44 -2.53 12.82
N ALA A 138 -11.64 -2.61 12.25
CA ALA A 138 -12.23 -3.85 11.74
C ALA A 138 -11.41 -4.50 10.61
N SER A 139 -10.80 -3.70 9.73
CA SER A 139 -9.95 -4.17 8.63
C SER A 139 -8.72 -4.92 9.16
N THR A 140 -8.00 -4.33 10.10
CA THR A 140 -6.84 -4.97 10.76
C THR A 140 -7.23 -6.25 11.49
N ALA A 141 -8.40 -6.25 12.16
CA ALA A 141 -8.91 -7.46 12.80
C ALA A 141 -9.25 -8.56 11.79
N ALA A 142 -9.75 -8.19 10.59
CA ALA A 142 -10.00 -9.13 9.50
C ALA A 142 -8.68 -9.73 9.00
N SER A 143 -7.66 -8.90 8.76
CA SER A 143 -6.33 -9.32 8.33
C SER A 143 -5.67 -10.27 9.35
N ARG A 144 -5.70 -9.93 10.65
CA ARG A 144 -5.18 -10.80 11.72
C ARG A 144 -5.90 -12.14 11.81
N ARG A 145 -7.22 -12.16 11.66
CA ARG A 145 -8.01 -13.39 11.66
C ARG A 145 -7.76 -14.19 10.40
N GLY A 146 -7.71 -13.54 9.25
CA GLY A 146 -7.40 -14.16 7.97
C GLY A 146 -6.04 -14.87 7.98
N ALA A 147 -5.00 -14.21 8.47
CA ALA A 147 -3.67 -14.79 8.63
C ALA A 147 -3.68 -16.06 9.52
N ARG A 148 -4.40 -16.02 10.65
CA ARG A 148 -4.55 -17.19 11.53
C ARG A 148 -5.27 -18.36 10.84
N TRP A 149 -6.32 -18.09 10.06
CA TRP A 149 -7.06 -19.12 9.33
C TRP A 149 -6.26 -19.65 8.14
N LYS A 150 -5.51 -18.80 7.44
CA LYS A 150 -4.58 -19.22 6.39
C LYS A 150 -3.59 -20.27 6.94
N HIS A 151 -2.97 -20.01 8.09
CA HIS A 151 -2.08 -20.97 8.74
C HIS A 151 -2.78 -22.28 9.11
N ARG A 152 -4.02 -22.23 9.63
CA ARG A 152 -4.79 -23.42 10.01
C ARG A 152 -5.24 -24.24 8.80
N LEU A 153 -5.55 -23.61 7.68
CA LEU A 153 -6.05 -24.27 6.46
C LEU A 153 -4.91 -24.64 5.48
N ALA A 154 -3.71 -24.12 5.69
CA ALA A 154 -2.54 -24.41 4.86
C ALA A 154 -2.26 -25.93 4.69
N PRO A 155 -2.34 -26.78 5.75
CA PRO A 155 -2.15 -28.23 5.61
C PRO A 155 -3.17 -28.91 4.72
N LEU A 156 -4.37 -28.30 4.57
CA LEU A 156 -5.47 -28.82 3.74
C LEU A 156 -5.46 -28.24 2.31
N ARG A 157 -4.44 -27.47 1.93
CA ARG A 157 -4.37 -26.71 0.66
C ARG A 157 -5.54 -25.72 0.46
N LEU A 158 -6.27 -25.37 1.53
CA LEU A 158 -7.40 -24.43 1.53
C LEU A 158 -7.04 -23.06 2.12
N GLY A 159 -5.74 -22.74 2.21
CA GLY A 159 -5.25 -21.50 2.81
C GLY A 159 -5.79 -20.23 2.13
N ILE A 160 -6.13 -20.31 0.85
CA ILE A 160 -6.71 -19.20 0.09
C ILE A 160 -8.08 -18.76 0.63
N LEU A 161 -8.82 -19.66 1.32
CA LEU A 161 -10.10 -19.36 1.96
C LEU A 161 -9.95 -18.64 3.32
N GLY A 162 -8.73 -18.54 3.84
CA GLY A 162 -8.47 -17.91 5.14
C GLY A 162 -8.90 -16.44 5.20
N TYR A 163 -8.64 -15.68 4.16
CA TYR A 163 -9.01 -14.26 4.09
C TYR A 163 -10.52 -14.03 4.02
N PRO A 164 -11.29 -14.66 3.10
CA PRO A 164 -12.74 -14.49 3.08
C PRO A 164 -13.43 -15.00 4.35
N ILE A 165 -12.95 -16.06 4.98
CA ILE A 165 -13.46 -16.52 6.28
C ILE A 165 -13.17 -15.50 7.38
N GLY A 166 -11.94 -14.98 7.44
CA GLY A 166 -11.55 -13.95 8.40
C GLY A 166 -12.37 -12.67 8.24
N ALA A 167 -12.60 -12.24 6.98
CA ALA A 167 -13.44 -11.10 6.65
C ALA A 167 -14.91 -11.31 7.09
N ALA A 168 -15.50 -12.47 6.80
CA ALA A 168 -16.87 -12.81 7.19
C ALA A 168 -17.05 -12.82 8.72
N ILE A 169 -16.11 -13.41 9.47
CA ILE A 169 -16.15 -13.41 10.94
C ILE A 169 -16.01 -11.99 11.49
N SER A 170 -15.13 -11.16 10.88
CA SER A 170 -14.93 -9.78 11.29
C SER A 170 -16.13 -8.90 10.98
N ALA A 171 -16.83 -9.15 9.87
CA ALA A 171 -18.07 -8.47 9.53
C ALA A 171 -19.20 -8.77 10.54
N LEU A 172 -19.25 -9.99 11.10
CA LEU A 172 -20.26 -10.38 12.09
C LEU A 172 -19.99 -9.80 13.49
N ARG A 173 -18.73 -9.68 13.89
CA ARG A 173 -18.30 -9.18 15.19
C ARG A 173 -17.02 -8.35 15.05
N PRO A 174 -17.07 -7.18 14.38
CA PRO A 174 -15.91 -6.33 14.29
C PRO A 174 -15.56 -5.80 15.69
N PRO A 175 -14.28 -5.69 16.03
CA PRO A 175 -13.88 -4.91 17.17
C PRO A 175 -14.20 -3.45 16.84
N PHE A 176 -15.05 -2.82 17.63
CA PHE A 176 -15.20 -1.39 17.64
C PHE A 176 -14.19 -0.83 18.61
N VAL A 177 -13.59 0.29 18.25
CA VAL A 177 -12.65 1.02 19.09
C VAL A 177 -13.17 2.43 19.27
N ARG A 178 -12.87 3.02 20.42
CA ARG A 178 -13.11 4.43 20.64
C ARG A 178 -11.80 5.18 20.44
N LEU A 179 -11.79 6.00 19.43
CA LEU A 179 -10.61 6.76 19.03
C LEU A 179 -10.95 8.24 18.95
N ARG A 180 -10.05 9.05 19.47
CA ARG A 180 -9.92 10.45 19.12
C ARG A 180 -9.09 10.51 17.84
N ILE A 181 -9.65 11.11 16.80
CA ILE A 181 -9.03 11.24 15.49
C ILE A 181 -8.84 12.73 15.24
N GLU A 182 -7.60 13.10 14.96
CA GLU A 182 -7.23 14.47 14.61
C GLU A 182 -6.64 14.49 13.20
N VAL A 183 -7.07 15.45 12.38
CA VAL A 183 -6.52 15.70 11.05
C VAL A 183 -6.07 17.16 11.01
N ASP A 184 -4.80 17.39 10.74
CA ASP A 184 -4.14 18.73 10.77
C ASP A 184 -4.37 19.50 12.06
N GLY A 185 -4.52 18.79 13.19
CA GLY A 185 -4.77 19.35 14.53
C GLY A 185 -6.26 19.54 14.88
N ASP A 186 -7.16 19.39 13.92
CA ASP A 186 -8.59 19.46 14.16
C ASP A 186 -9.15 18.10 14.58
N VAL A 187 -9.95 18.05 15.65
CA VAL A 187 -10.63 16.85 16.12
C VAL A 187 -11.82 16.56 15.22
N VAL A 188 -11.73 15.48 14.45
CA VAL A 188 -12.79 15.07 13.50
C VAL A 188 -13.68 13.94 14.04
N ALA A 189 -13.18 13.21 15.05
CA ALA A 189 -13.96 12.26 15.85
C ALA A 189 -13.37 12.19 17.26
N ASP A 190 -14.21 11.97 18.27
CA ASP A 190 -13.77 11.82 19.65
C ASP A 190 -14.27 10.48 20.23
N MET A 191 -13.84 10.15 21.45
CA MET A 191 -14.10 8.89 22.15
C MET A 191 -15.56 8.70 22.59
N ASP A 192 -16.45 9.64 22.29
CA ASP A 192 -17.89 9.59 22.57
C ASP A 192 -18.65 8.53 21.75
N ARG A 193 -18.09 8.14 20.61
CA ARG A 193 -18.67 7.13 19.71
C ARG A 193 -17.66 6.09 19.26
N HIS A 194 -18.20 4.92 18.87
CA HIS A 194 -17.38 3.85 18.33
C HIS A 194 -17.02 4.09 16.87
N VAL A 195 -15.80 3.79 16.52
CA VAL A 195 -15.28 3.75 15.17
C VAL A 195 -15.19 2.30 14.70
N MET A 196 -15.67 1.99 13.52
CA MET A 196 -15.52 0.67 12.91
C MET A 196 -14.13 0.51 12.29
N MET A 197 -13.71 1.50 11.50
CA MET A 197 -12.37 1.53 10.91
C MET A 197 -11.96 2.95 10.56
N VAL A 198 -10.66 3.14 10.51
CA VAL A 198 -9.99 4.32 9.94
C VAL A 198 -9.07 3.83 8.84
N ALA A 199 -9.01 4.57 7.75
CA ALA A 199 -7.99 4.41 6.71
C ALA A 199 -7.33 5.75 6.43
N ILE A 200 -6.02 5.72 6.21
CA ILE A 200 -5.20 6.85 5.80
C ILE A 200 -4.51 6.40 4.52
N GLY A 201 -4.92 6.95 3.39
CA GLY A 201 -4.46 6.56 2.07
C GLY A 201 -3.51 7.58 1.46
N ASN A 202 -2.34 7.14 1.05
CA ASN A 202 -1.50 7.76 0.04
C ASN A 202 -1.87 7.21 -1.34
N GLY A 203 -2.24 5.93 -1.38
CA GLY A 203 -2.82 5.25 -2.54
C GLY A 203 -4.27 4.86 -2.35
N ALA A 204 -4.96 4.59 -3.47
CA ALA A 204 -6.41 4.41 -3.51
C ALA A 204 -6.88 3.04 -3.04
N SER A 205 -6.11 1.97 -3.26
CA SER A 205 -6.58 0.58 -3.09
C SER A 205 -5.79 -0.23 -2.08
N VAL A 206 -6.44 -1.28 -1.57
CA VAL A 206 -5.87 -2.25 -0.63
C VAL A 206 -6.32 -3.66 -0.99
N GLY A 207 -5.50 -4.65 -0.67
CA GLY A 207 -5.86 -6.06 -0.72
C GLY A 207 -6.14 -6.61 -2.11
N GLY A 208 -5.54 -6.03 -3.14
CA GLY A 208 -5.65 -6.45 -4.53
C GLY A 208 -6.75 -5.73 -5.32
N GLY A 209 -6.93 -4.43 -5.06
CA GLY A 209 -7.79 -3.55 -5.84
C GLY A 209 -9.07 -3.08 -5.15
N THR A 210 -9.27 -3.34 -3.85
CA THR A 210 -10.39 -2.73 -3.13
C THR A 210 -10.09 -1.25 -2.89
N ALA A 211 -10.86 -0.35 -3.52
CA ALA A 211 -10.72 1.09 -3.36
C ALA A 211 -11.20 1.52 -1.96
N LEU A 212 -10.27 1.69 -1.03
CA LEU A 212 -10.56 2.10 0.35
C LEU A 212 -10.57 3.63 0.50
N THR A 213 -9.66 4.28 -0.19
CA THR A 213 -9.52 5.74 -0.32
C THR A 213 -9.49 6.09 -1.81
N PRO A 214 -10.65 6.03 -2.51
CA PRO A 214 -10.71 6.04 -3.98
C PRO A 214 -10.09 7.26 -4.64
N ASP A 215 -10.10 8.41 -3.96
CA ASP A 215 -9.59 9.69 -4.47
C ASP A 215 -8.12 9.93 -4.10
N ALA A 216 -7.49 9.01 -3.35
CA ALA A 216 -6.10 9.19 -2.93
C ALA A 216 -5.14 9.21 -4.13
N ASP A 217 -4.30 10.25 -4.16
CA ASP A 217 -3.29 10.49 -5.17
C ASP A 217 -1.94 10.79 -4.50
N PRO A 218 -0.93 9.91 -4.66
CA PRO A 218 0.37 10.09 -4.03
C PRO A 218 1.21 11.23 -4.61
N GLN A 219 0.61 12.15 -5.37
CA GLN A 219 1.30 13.26 -6.03
C GLN A 219 0.72 14.62 -5.68
N ASP A 220 -0.30 14.70 -4.82
CA ASP A 220 -1.08 15.93 -4.59
C ASP A 220 -0.77 16.64 -3.26
N GLY A 221 0.17 16.11 -2.48
CA GLY A 221 0.60 16.69 -1.21
C GLY A 221 -0.40 16.49 -0.07
N ARG A 222 -1.29 15.50 -0.15
CA ARG A 222 -2.28 15.20 0.88
C ARG A 222 -2.46 13.71 1.07
N VAL A 223 -2.94 13.32 2.25
CA VAL A 223 -3.47 11.99 2.51
C VAL A 223 -4.99 12.04 2.57
N ASP A 224 -5.61 10.99 2.08
CA ASP A 224 -7.06 10.78 2.18
C ASP A 224 -7.38 10.02 3.45
N VAL A 225 -8.31 10.53 4.25
CA VAL A 225 -8.68 9.95 5.54
C VAL A 225 -10.14 9.53 5.52
N MET A 226 -10.39 8.23 5.61
CA MET A 226 -11.72 7.67 5.70
C MET A 226 -11.98 7.16 7.13
N VAL A 227 -13.06 7.60 7.75
CA VAL A 227 -13.51 7.13 9.06
C VAL A 227 -14.90 6.55 8.95
N SER A 228 -15.07 5.27 9.22
CA SER A 228 -16.36 4.62 9.20
C SER A 228 -16.93 4.42 10.60
N PHE A 229 -18.15 4.90 10.80
CA PHE A 229 -18.95 4.75 12.01
C PHE A 229 -20.05 3.68 11.85
N ALA A 230 -19.94 2.80 10.87
CA ALA A 230 -20.89 1.75 10.55
C ALA A 230 -20.93 0.66 11.63
N THR A 231 -21.42 0.96 12.83
CA THR A 231 -21.37 0.05 13.98
C THR A 231 -22.60 -0.86 14.09
N GLY A 232 -23.75 -0.47 13.52
CA GLY A 232 -24.96 -1.27 13.49
C GLY A 232 -24.89 -2.46 12.49
N PRO A 233 -25.61 -3.59 12.71
CA PRO A 233 -25.54 -4.73 11.80
C PRO A 233 -25.91 -4.40 10.35
N LEU A 234 -27.00 -3.65 10.14
CA LEU A 234 -27.43 -3.22 8.80
C LEU A 234 -26.50 -2.19 8.19
N SER A 235 -26.00 -1.25 9.00
CA SER A 235 -25.04 -0.25 8.56
C SER A 235 -23.73 -0.89 8.06
N ARG A 236 -23.24 -1.95 8.72
CA ARG A 236 -22.06 -2.71 8.29
C ARG A 236 -22.26 -3.41 6.95
N ILE A 237 -23.45 -4.06 6.78
CA ILE A 237 -23.76 -4.68 5.49
C ILE A 237 -23.83 -3.60 4.41
N GLY A 238 -24.47 -2.47 4.71
CA GLY A 238 -24.50 -1.30 3.82
C GLY A 238 -23.11 -0.79 3.50
N PHE A 239 -22.21 -0.67 4.49
CA PHE A 239 -20.83 -0.24 4.27
C PHE A 239 -20.06 -1.20 3.34
N VAL A 240 -20.11 -2.50 3.61
CA VAL A 240 -19.43 -3.51 2.75
C VAL A 240 -19.97 -3.46 1.32
N THR A 241 -21.29 -3.35 1.15
CA THR A 241 -21.89 -3.28 -0.19
C THR A 241 -21.55 -1.99 -0.93
N SER A 242 -21.46 -0.86 -0.24
CA SER A 242 -21.03 0.41 -0.84
C SER A 242 -19.52 0.44 -1.11
N LEU A 243 -18.70 -0.19 -0.25
CA LEU A 243 -17.27 -0.35 -0.48
C LEU A 243 -17.00 -1.16 -1.76
N LEU A 244 -17.71 -2.26 -1.97
CA LEU A 244 -17.61 -3.07 -3.20
C LEU A 244 -18.10 -2.34 -4.47
N ARG A 245 -18.84 -1.25 -4.31
CA ARG A 245 -19.33 -0.39 -5.41
C ARG A 245 -18.56 0.92 -5.49
N GLU A 246 -17.52 1.09 -4.70
CA GLU A 246 -16.72 2.32 -4.61
C GLU A 246 -17.56 3.59 -4.30
N LYS A 247 -18.61 3.43 -3.47
CA LYS A 247 -19.57 4.47 -3.07
C LYS A 247 -19.70 4.59 -1.55
N HIS A 248 -18.70 4.16 -0.82
CA HIS A 248 -18.73 4.20 0.64
C HIS A 248 -18.46 5.62 1.20
N ASP A 249 -17.81 6.46 0.44
CA ASP A 249 -17.56 7.89 0.69
C ASP A 249 -18.85 8.73 0.67
N GLU A 250 -19.87 8.31 -0.12
CA GLU A 250 -21.19 8.97 -0.22
C GLU A 250 -22.09 8.68 1.00
N ARG A 251 -21.64 7.88 1.99
CA ARG A 251 -22.49 7.44 3.11
C ARG A 251 -22.48 8.44 4.26
N ASP A 252 -23.62 8.65 4.91
CA ASP A 252 -23.79 9.52 6.10
C ASP A 252 -23.03 9.00 7.34
N ASP A 253 -22.68 7.69 7.40
CA ASP A 253 -21.92 7.08 8.48
C ASP A 253 -20.43 6.88 8.12
N VAL A 254 -19.96 7.55 7.09
CA VAL A 254 -18.56 7.64 6.68
C VAL A 254 -18.17 9.11 6.60
N LEU A 255 -17.04 9.44 7.22
CA LEU A 255 -16.41 10.73 7.09
C LEU A 255 -15.20 10.57 6.17
N TYR A 256 -15.13 11.40 5.14
CA TYR A 256 -14.03 11.43 4.19
C TYR A 256 -13.38 12.82 4.21
N LEU A 257 -12.08 12.87 4.47
CA LEU A 257 -11.33 14.10 4.70
C LEU A 257 -9.96 14.00 4.02
N ARG A 258 -9.31 15.14 3.85
CA ARG A 258 -7.94 15.22 3.34
C ARG A 258 -7.10 16.09 4.27
N GLY A 259 -5.88 15.68 4.49
CA GLY A 259 -4.95 16.40 5.35
C GLY A 259 -3.49 16.06 5.09
N THR A 260 -2.61 16.57 5.93
CA THR A 260 -1.16 16.32 5.88
C THR A 260 -0.64 15.63 7.13
N SER A 261 -1.45 15.62 8.20
CA SER A 261 -1.11 14.95 9.45
C SER A 261 -2.35 14.30 10.05
N VAL A 262 -2.21 13.08 10.56
CA VAL A 262 -3.29 12.32 11.18
C VAL A 262 -2.81 11.72 12.48
N THR A 263 -3.56 11.96 13.57
CA THR A 263 -3.31 11.32 14.86
C THR A 263 -4.51 10.46 15.26
N LEU A 264 -4.23 9.23 15.63
CA LEU A 264 -5.18 8.35 16.31
C LEU A 264 -4.75 8.17 17.74
N ALA A 265 -5.69 8.37 18.71
CA ALA A 265 -5.44 8.15 20.13
C ALA A 265 -6.69 7.58 20.83
N GLY A 266 -6.53 6.67 21.78
CA GLY A 266 -7.68 6.14 22.52
C GLY A 266 -7.50 4.75 23.09
N GLU A 267 -8.52 3.91 22.93
CA GLU A 267 -8.46 2.50 23.34
C GLU A 267 -7.39 1.75 22.51
N ASP A 268 -6.92 0.62 23.03
CA ASP A 268 -5.97 -0.25 22.32
C ASP A 268 -6.44 -0.56 20.90
N PHE A 269 -5.66 -0.19 19.90
CA PHE A 269 -5.95 -0.50 18.51
C PHE A 269 -4.75 -1.15 17.81
N TRP A 270 -5.04 -1.90 16.78
CA TRP A 270 -4.03 -2.46 15.90
C TRP A 270 -4.08 -1.73 14.57
N ILE A 271 -2.92 -1.58 13.96
CA ILE A 271 -2.77 -0.96 12.65
C ILE A 271 -2.26 -1.99 11.64
N THR A 272 -2.60 -1.76 10.39
CA THR A 272 -1.99 -2.40 9.24
C THR A 272 -1.44 -1.29 8.35
N ALA A 273 -0.16 -1.31 8.09
CA ALA A 273 0.55 -0.35 7.24
C ALA A 273 1.22 -1.14 6.10
N ASP A 274 0.90 -0.85 4.86
CA ASP A 274 1.36 -1.58 3.66
C ASP A 274 1.29 -3.12 3.79
N GLY A 275 0.26 -3.61 4.50
CA GLY A 275 0.05 -5.04 4.75
C GLY A 275 0.72 -5.59 6.01
N GLU A 276 1.59 -4.85 6.66
CA GLU A 276 2.22 -5.24 7.93
C GLU A 276 1.35 -4.84 9.13
N ILE A 277 1.20 -5.77 10.08
CA ILE A 277 0.32 -5.57 11.24
C ILE A 277 1.18 -5.30 12.46
N SER A 278 0.95 -4.17 13.13
CA SER A 278 1.59 -3.77 14.38
C SER A 278 0.60 -3.38 15.46
N GLY A 279 1.07 -3.28 16.71
CA GLY A 279 0.28 -2.89 17.86
C GLY A 279 0.21 -3.99 18.96
N PRO A 280 -0.63 -3.86 20.02
CA PRO A 280 -1.60 -2.77 20.15
C PRO A 280 -0.95 -1.42 20.43
N GLU A 281 -1.55 -0.36 19.92
CA GLU A 281 -1.18 1.03 20.14
C GLU A 281 -2.29 1.74 20.90
N THR A 282 -1.94 2.81 21.63
CA THR A 282 -2.92 3.73 22.24
C THR A 282 -2.84 5.13 21.64
N ARG A 283 -1.77 5.41 20.91
CA ARG A 283 -1.56 6.62 20.14
C ARG A 283 -0.58 6.35 19.01
N ARG A 284 -0.86 6.91 17.82
CA ARG A 284 0.05 6.94 16.68
C ARG A 284 -0.25 8.17 15.83
N THR A 285 0.80 8.83 15.36
CA THR A 285 0.72 9.99 14.46
C THR A 285 1.45 9.70 13.18
N TRP A 286 0.84 10.08 12.08
CA TRP A 286 1.43 10.04 10.73
C TRP A 286 1.44 11.44 10.16
N HIS A 287 2.46 11.74 9.40
CA HIS A 287 2.56 12.97 8.62
C HIS A 287 2.99 12.65 7.19
N LEU A 288 2.63 13.52 6.28
CA LEU A 288 3.02 13.41 4.89
C LEU A 288 4.34 14.13 4.67
N GLU A 289 5.29 13.48 4.01
CA GLU A 289 6.46 14.08 3.40
C GLU A 289 6.16 14.27 1.91
N PRO A 290 5.85 15.50 1.45
CA PRO A 290 5.51 15.74 0.05
C PRO A 290 6.74 15.62 -0.84
N ALA A 291 6.56 15.06 -2.04
CA ALA A 291 7.61 14.90 -3.04
C ALA A 291 8.90 14.23 -2.48
N ALA A 292 8.72 13.21 -1.62
CA ALA A 292 9.83 12.56 -0.92
C ALA A 292 10.78 11.81 -1.86
N TYR A 293 10.27 11.31 -3.00
CA TYR A 293 11.03 10.60 -4.02
C TYR A 293 10.39 10.78 -5.40
N THR A 294 11.00 10.21 -6.43
CA THR A 294 10.48 10.29 -7.80
C THR A 294 10.18 8.89 -8.33
N MET A 295 9.07 8.73 -9.05
CA MET A 295 8.77 7.50 -9.77
C MET A 295 8.59 7.75 -11.26
N ILE A 296 9.03 6.76 -12.05
CA ILE A 296 8.66 6.66 -13.47
C ILE A 296 7.26 6.03 -13.53
N VAL A 297 6.31 6.78 -14.08
CA VAL A 297 4.92 6.37 -14.24
C VAL A 297 4.47 6.56 -15.69
N PRO A 298 3.40 5.88 -16.15
CA PRO A 298 2.83 6.13 -17.46
C PRO A 298 2.44 7.60 -17.63
N GLU A 299 2.68 8.17 -18.81
CA GLU A 299 2.31 9.57 -19.11
C GLU A 299 0.79 9.79 -19.00
N SER A 300 0.01 8.79 -19.44
CA SER A 300 -1.44 8.74 -19.21
C SER A 300 -1.72 7.46 -18.41
N PRO A 301 -2.30 7.57 -17.21
CA PRO A 301 -2.61 6.39 -16.43
C PRO A 301 -3.58 5.49 -17.21
N VAL A 302 -3.34 4.19 -17.17
CA VAL A 302 -4.31 3.22 -17.70
C VAL A 302 -5.60 3.40 -16.90
N PRO A 303 -6.77 3.55 -17.55
CA PRO A 303 -8.04 3.65 -16.85
C PRO A 303 -8.18 2.50 -15.85
N ARG A 304 -8.64 2.80 -14.64
CA ARG A 304 -8.99 1.74 -13.67
C ARG A 304 -10.08 0.91 -14.34
N ASP A 305 -9.79 -0.38 -14.57
CA ASP A 305 -10.80 -1.28 -15.13
C ASP A 305 -12.00 -1.32 -14.18
N ASP A 306 -13.14 -0.88 -14.67
CA ASP A 306 -14.44 -1.07 -14.05
C ASP A 306 -14.75 -2.59 -14.08
N CYS A 307 -14.30 -3.33 -13.06
CA CYS A 307 -14.60 -4.75 -12.87
C CYS A 307 -15.86 -4.97 -12.07
#